data_2cf0f093ce006e50d4edd423ddf75b90
#
_entry.id   2cf0f093ce006e50d4edd423ddf75b90
#
_cell.length_a   1.000
_cell.length_b   1.000
_cell.length_c   1.000
_cell.angle_alpha   90.00
_cell.angle_beta   90.00
_cell.angle_gamma   90.00
#
_symmetry.space_group_name_H-M   'P 1'
#
loop_
_entity.id
_entity.type
_entity.pdbx_description
1 polymer ?
#
loop_
_entity_poly.entity_id
_entity_poly.type
_entity_poly.pdbx_seq_one_letter_code
_entity_poly.pdbx_strand_id
1 'polypeptide(L)'
;VVGAVLGLNRASDEPGAGTADPDRLLLLAQDQTGYENLMALVSKGFLEGEGIEPAVDFADLSARAEGLIALDGVKGSPLGRHLMDGSSRAAAHLKAMQSLFDGRLYLEIQRHGQTHERALEARLLPLAAEHGLPIVATNDAHFAGKDQFDAHEVLSCIAQGLTLAHRDRR
;
A
#
# COMPACT_ATOMS: atom_id res chain seq x y z
N VAL A 1 -14.51 -5.88 8.92
CA VAL A 1 -13.07 -5.92 8.57
C VAL A 1 -12.43 -4.65 9.08
N VAL A 2 -11.34 -4.76 9.80
CA VAL A 2 -10.54 -3.62 10.27
C VAL A 2 -9.21 -3.65 9.53
N GLY A 3 -8.80 -2.52 8.99
CA GLY A 3 -7.54 -2.40 8.25
C GLY A 3 -7.01 -0.98 8.26
N ALA A 4 -5.76 -0.82 7.86
CA ALA A 4 -5.13 0.47 7.65
C ALA A 4 -4.15 0.42 6.48
N VAL A 5 -3.98 1.53 5.81
CA VAL A 5 -2.85 1.77 4.92
C VAL A 5 -1.73 2.33 5.77
N LEU A 6 -0.62 1.61 5.83
CA LEU A 6 0.55 1.97 6.62
C LEU A 6 1.70 2.34 5.69
N GLY A 7 2.38 3.43 5.99
CA GLY A 7 3.62 3.80 5.33
C GLY A 7 4.74 2.82 5.72
N LEU A 8 5.47 2.33 4.72
CA LEU A 8 6.66 1.52 4.93
C LEU A 8 7.87 2.29 4.41
N ASN A 9 8.80 2.60 5.33
CA ASN A 9 10.02 3.30 4.98
C ASN A 9 10.86 2.46 4.03
N ARG A 10 11.48 3.11 3.05
CA ARG A 10 12.41 2.43 2.14
C ARG A 10 13.65 2.01 2.88
N ALA A 11 14.19 0.86 2.52
CA ALA A 11 15.45 0.38 3.07
C ALA A 11 16.56 1.41 2.84
N SER A 12 17.49 1.55 3.80
CA SER A 12 18.54 2.58 3.78
C SER A 12 19.48 2.51 2.56
N ASP A 13 19.53 1.37 1.90
CA ASP A 13 20.31 1.13 0.67
C ASP A 13 19.49 1.33 -0.62
N GLU A 14 18.25 1.79 -0.52
CA GLU A 14 17.40 2.08 -1.68
C GLU A 14 17.50 3.55 -2.13
N PRO A 15 17.31 3.81 -3.44
CA PRO A 15 17.20 5.19 -3.92
C PRO A 15 16.05 5.93 -3.26
N GLY A 16 16.34 7.13 -2.73
CA GLY A 16 15.36 7.96 -2.05
C GLY A 16 15.08 7.59 -0.60
N ALA A 17 15.85 6.67 0.00
CA ALA A 17 15.75 6.39 1.43
C ALA A 17 15.89 7.68 2.25
N GLY A 18 14.97 7.88 3.19
CA GLY A 18 14.95 9.06 4.07
C GLY A 18 14.49 10.39 3.45
N THR A 19 14.26 10.44 2.13
CA THR A 19 13.83 11.67 1.42
C THR A 19 12.57 11.51 0.58
N ALA A 20 12.23 10.28 0.21
CA ALA A 20 11.02 9.99 -0.55
C ALA A 20 9.88 9.64 0.39
N ASP A 21 8.64 9.87 -0.07
CA ASP A 21 7.46 9.40 0.65
C ASP A 21 7.54 7.88 0.88
N PRO A 22 7.07 7.39 2.05
CA PRO A 22 7.04 5.97 2.34
C PRO A 22 6.15 5.22 1.33
N ASP A 23 6.48 3.97 1.09
CA ASP A 23 5.61 3.08 0.31
C ASP A 23 4.36 2.74 1.13
N ARG A 24 3.22 2.55 0.49
CA ARG A 24 1.94 2.30 1.15
C ARG A 24 1.57 0.82 1.10
N LEU A 25 1.43 0.20 2.25
CA LEU A 25 1.03 -1.20 2.40
C LEU A 25 -0.35 -1.28 3.08
N LEU A 26 -1.30 -1.95 2.42
CA LEU A 26 -2.60 -2.22 3.03
C LEU A 26 -2.51 -3.45 3.92
N LEU A 27 -2.85 -3.27 5.20
CA LEU A 27 -2.90 -4.32 6.20
C LEU A 27 -4.33 -4.49 6.72
N LEU A 28 -4.78 -5.74 6.85
CA LEU A 28 -6.08 -6.09 7.40
C LEU A 28 -5.89 -7.00 8.62
N ALA A 29 -6.63 -6.73 9.69
CA ALA A 29 -6.65 -7.62 10.85
C ALA A 29 -7.50 -8.87 10.54
N GLN A 30 -6.89 -10.04 10.67
CA GLN A 30 -7.53 -11.32 10.50
C GLN A 30 -8.23 -11.77 11.79
N ASP A 31 -7.64 -11.46 12.93
CA ASP A 31 -8.07 -11.86 14.27
C ASP A 31 -7.73 -10.78 15.31
N GLN A 32 -7.92 -11.09 16.59
CA GLN A 32 -7.67 -10.18 17.70
C GLN A 32 -6.18 -9.81 17.80
N THR A 33 -5.27 -10.76 17.60
CA THR A 33 -3.82 -10.54 17.62
C THR A 33 -3.43 -9.58 16.50
N GLY A 34 -3.96 -9.80 15.29
CA GLY A 34 -3.75 -8.89 14.15
C GLY A 34 -4.27 -7.49 14.42
N TYR A 35 -5.42 -7.36 15.08
CA TYR A 35 -5.94 -6.04 15.46
C TYR A 35 -5.02 -5.30 16.45
N GLU A 36 -4.53 -5.98 17.49
CA GLU A 36 -3.58 -5.41 18.45
C GLU A 36 -2.25 -5.03 17.80
N ASN A 37 -1.74 -5.89 16.89
CA ASN A 37 -0.54 -5.62 16.12
C ASN A 37 -0.72 -4.42 15.18
N LEU A 38 -1.88 -4.32 14.51
CA LEU A 38 -2.19 -3.19 13.63
C LEU A 38 -2.25 -1.87 14.41
N MET A 39 -2.92 -1.86 15.56
CA MET A 39 -2.95 -0.68 16.44
C MET A 39 -1.55 -0.25 16.87
N ALA A 40 -0.71 -1.22 17.26
CA ALA A 40 0.66 -0.92 17.70
C ALA A 40 1.52 -0.36 16.56
N LEU A 41 1.41 -0.91 15.34
CA LEU A 41 2.12 -0.40 14.16
C LEU A 41 1.68 1.02 13.79
N VAL A 42 0.37 1.26 13.73
CA VAL A 42 -0.18 2.59 13.44
C VAL A 42 0.24 3.60 14.51
N SER A 43 0.12 3.23 15.80
CA SER A 43 0.54 4.09 16.90
C SER A 43 2.03 4.42 16.84
N LYS A 44 2.88 3.43 16.56
CA LYS A 44 4.32 3.66 16.39
C LYS A 44 4.60 4.62 15.24
N GLY A 45 3.97 4.41 14.08
CA GLY A 45 4.14 5.29 12.93
C GLY A 45 3.78 6.76 13.22
N PHE A 46 2.72 7.01 14.01
CA PHE A 46 2.33 8.36 14.38
C PHE A 46 3.19 8.96 15.50
N LEU A 47 3.67 8.16 16.43
CA LEU A 47 4.42 8.66 17.60
C LEU A 47 5.91 8.82 17.32
N GLU A 48 6.47 7.98 16.46
CA GLU A 48 7.91 7.94 16.18
C GLU A 48 8.24 8.39 14.74
N GLY A 49 7.24 8.42 13.83
CA GLY A 49 7.42 8.87 12.45
C GLY A 49 7.61 10.37 12.34
N GLU A 50 8.49 10.81 11.44
CA GLU A 50 8.75 12.24 11.17
C GLU A 50 7.82 12.82 10.11
N GLY A 51 6.97 12.01 9.47
CA GLY A 51 6.09 12.39 8.35
C GLY A 51 4.65 12.74 8.77
N ILE A 52 3.88 13.20 7.78
CA ILE A 52 2.43 13.45 7.95
C ILE A 52 1.64 12.13 8.02
N GLU A 53 2.11 11.10 7.30
CA GLU A 53 1.49 9.77 7.30
C GLU A 53 2.25 8.84 8.26
N PRO A 54 1.53 7.95 8.98
CA PRO A 54 2.19 6.98 9.86
C PRO A 54 3.05 6.03 9.02
N ALA A 55 4.34 5.96 9.35
CA ALA A 55 5.28 5.09 8.67
C ALA A 55 6.12 4.32 9.66
N VAL A 56 6.46 3.09 9.31
CA VAL A 56 7.32 2.20 10.11
C VAL A 56 8.38 1.56 9.22
N ASP A 57 9.39 0.98 9.84
CA ASP A 57 10.40 0.21 9.13
C ASP A 57 9.95 -1.24 8.90
N PHE A 58 10.59 -1.93 7.96
CA PHE A 58 10.32 -3.35 7.70
C PHE A 58 10.57 -4.23 8.93
N ALA A 59 11.51 -3.85 9.81
CA ALA A 59 11.76 -4.55 11.07
C ALA A 59 10.56 -4.49 12.02
N ASP A 60 9.91 -3.33 12.12
CA ASP A 60 8.70 -3.14 12.93
C ASP A 60 7.53 -3.97 12.40
N LEU A 61 7.33 -3.93 11.08
CA LEU A 61 6.34 -4.74 10.41
C LEU A 61 6.58 -6.23 10.68
N SER A 62 7.84 -6.67 10.57
CA SER A 62 8.23 -8.07 10.80
C SER A 62 7.96 -8.53 12.22
N ALA A 63 8.16 -7.67 13.20
CA ALA A 63 7.91 -7.99 14.61
C ALA A 63 6.41 -8.12 14.95
N ARG A 64 5.51 -7.64 14.09
CA ARG A 64 4.07 -7.54 14.35
C ARG A 64 3.18 -8.01 13.20
N ALA A 65 3.69 -8.90 12.35
CA ALA A 65 2.93 -9.41 11.19
C ALA A 65 1.91 -10.51 11.54
N GLU A 66 1.99 -11.07 12.75
CA GLU A 66 1.07 -12.12 13.19
C GLU A 66 -0.38 -11.62 13.21
N GLY A 67 -1.31 -12.44 12.68
CA GLY A 67 -2.73 -12.10 12.58
C GLY A 67 -3.06 -11.00 11.56
N LEU A 68 -2.08 -10.52 10.79
CA LEU A 68 -2.30 -9.54 9.72
C LEU A 68 -2.30 -10.21 8.34
N ILE A 69 -3.17 -9.73 7.48
CA ILE A 69 -3.18 -9.99 6.04
C ILE A 69 -2.56 -8.76 5.35
N ALA A 70 -1.66 -8.97 4.39
CA ALA A 70 -1.08 -7.91 3.59
C ALA A 70 -1.58 -7.95 2.15
N LEU A 71 -1.91 -6.76 1.59
CA LEU A 71 -2.19 -6.57 0.18
C LEU A 71 -1.08 -5.69 -0.42
N ASP A 72 -0.41 -6.20 -1.45
CA ASP A 72 0.71 -5.52 -2.11
C ASP A 72 0.58 -5.64 -3.64
N GLY A 73 1.15 -4.72 -4.40
CA GLY A 73 1.16 -4.80 -5.86
C GLY A 73 0.55 -3.61 -6.58
N VAL A 74 -0.17 -2.70 -5.91
CA VAL A 74 -0.69 -1.47 -6.52
C VAL A 74 0.39 -0.38 -6.61
N LYS A 75 0.12 0.66 -7.41
CA LYS A 75 1.01 1.82 -7.49
C LYS A 75 1.17 2.47 -6.11
N GLY A 76 2.41 2.71 -5.74
CA GLY A 76 2.76 3.29 -4.42
C GLY A 76 2.95 2.25 -3.33
N SER A 77 2.63 0.99 -3.57
CA SER A 77 3.05 -0.10 -2.67
C SER A 77 4.50 -0.52 -2.94
N PRO A 78 5.18 -1.18 -1.99
CA PRO A 78 6.56 -1.60 -2.17
C PRO A 78 6.79 -2.44 -3.43
N LEU A 79 6.00 -3.49 -3.63
CA LEU A 79 6.11 -4.35 -4.80
C LEU A 79 5.75 -3.59 -6.08
N GLY A 80 4.66 -2.83 -6.05
CA GLY A 80 4.21 -2.03 -7.19
C GLY A 80 5.28 -1.04 -7.66
N ARG A 81 5.93 -0.35 -6.73
CA ARG A 81 7.06 0.54 -7.03
C ARG A 81 8.21 -0.22 -7.67
N HIS A 82 8.67 -1.31 -7.06
CA HIS A 82 9.78 -2.11 -7.62
C HIS A 82 9.48 -2.62 -9.03
N LEU A 83 8.26 -3.03 -9.29
CA LEU A 83 7.84 -3.47 -10.63
C LEU A 83 7.81 -2.31 -11.64
N MET A 84 7.32 -1.14 -11.24
CA MET A 84 7.27 0.02 -12.14
C MET A 84 8.67 0.54 -12.48
N ASP A 85 9.57 0.57 -11.50
CA ASP A 85 10.96 1.00 -11.67
C ASP A 85 11.83 -0.04 -12.40
N GLY A 86 11.30 -1.25 -12.68
CA GLY A 86 12.08 -2.35 -13.25
C GLY A 86 13.20 -2.85 -12.33
N SER A 87 13.02 -2.67 -11.03
CA SER A 87 14.02 -3.01 -10.02
C SER A 87 14.18 -4.52 -9.86
N SER A 88 15.42 -4.99 -9.81
CA SER A 88 15.75 -6.38 -9.46
C SER A 88 15.34 -6.76 -8.02
N ARG A 89 14.98 -5.77 -7.19
CA ARG A 89 14.55 -5.98 -5.80
C ARG A 89 13.12 -6.55 -5.68
N ALA A 90 12.30 -6.48 -6.74
CA ALA A 90 10.93 -6.98 -6.72
C ALA A 90 10.83 -8.44 -6.24
N ALA A 91 11.68 -9.33 -6.76
CA ALA A 91 11.70 -10.73 -6.37
C ALA A 91 12.16 -10.95 -4.92
N ALA A 92 13.16 -10.19 -4.46
CA ALA A 92 13.65 -10.26 -3.07
C ALA A 92 12.59 -9.75 -2.08
N HIS A 93 11.95 -8.62 -2.40
CA HIS A 93 10.85 -8.08 -1.61
C HIS A 93 9.68 -9.08 -1.53
N LEU A 94 9.25 -9.61 -2.67
CA LEU A 94 8.16 -10.59 -2.71
C LEU A 94 8.46 -11.82 -1.86
N LYS A 95 9.67 -12.35 -1.93
CA LYS A 95 10.11 -13.49 -1.11
C LYS A 95 10.09 -13.16 0.39
N ALA A 96 10.54 -11.97 0.78
CA ALA A 96 10.50 -11.53 2.17
C ALA A 96 9.06 -11.40 2.67
N MET A 97 8.17 -10.80 1.88
CA MET A 97 6.75 -10.68 2.21
C MET A 97 6.04 -12.03 2.29
N GLN A 98 6.33 -12.97 1.36
CA GLN A 98 5.79 -14.33 1.45
C GLN A 98 6.20 -15.05 2.72
N SER A 99 7.48 -14.92 3.13
CA SER A 99 7.97 -15.53 4.36
C SER A 99 7.34 -14.90 5.61
N LEU A 100 7.06 -13.59 5.56
CA LEU A 100 6.49 -12.85 6.68
C LEU A 100 4.98 -13.10 6.84
N PHE A 101 4.26 -13.14 5.72
CA PHE A 101 2.81 -13.29 5.68
C PHE A 101 2.39 -14.66 5.12
N ASP A 102 3.02 -15.73 5.56
CA ASP A 102 2.75 -17.09 5.08
C ASP A 102 1.25 -17.38 4.99
N GLY A 103 0.75 -17.64 3.76
CA GLY A 103 -0.67 -17.84 3.45
C GLY A 103 -1.56 -16.59 3.61
N ARG A 104 -1.01 -15.42 3.97
CA ARG A 104 -1.75 -14.18 4.26
C ARG A 104 -1.27 -12.98 3.42
N LEU A 105 -0.48 -13.23 2.38
CA LEU A 105 -0.09 -12.24 1.37
C LEU A 105 -0.99 -12.38 0.14
N TYR A 106 -1.58 -11.28 -0.29
CA TYR A 106 -2.37 -11.18 -1.52
C TYR A 106 -1.78 -10.14 -2.44
N LEU A 107 -1.78 -10.41 -3.74
CA LEU A 107 -1.41 -9.42 -4.73
C LEU A 107 -2.64 -8.63 -5.16
N GLU A 108 -2.57 -7.33 -4.98
CA GLU A 108 -3.68 -6.41 -5.23
C GLU A 108 -3.63 -5.87 -6.66
N ILE A 109 -4.76 -5.89 -7.34
CA ILE A 109 -4.96 -5.23 -8.64
C ILE A 109 -6.10 -4.21 -8.57
N GLN A 110 -5.95 -3.12 -9.31
CA GLN A 110 -6.96 -2.08 -9.44
C GLN A 110 -7.17 -1.76 -10.92
N ARG A 111 -8.39 -1.41 -11.32
CA ARG A 111 -8.76 -1.10 -12.71
C ARG A 111 -9.66 0.13 -12.79
N HIS A 112 -9.07 1.30 -12.55
CA HIS A 112 -9.74 2.62 -12.70
C HIS A 112 -9.56 3.21 -14.11
N GLY A 113 -8.90 2.50 -15.02
CA GLY A 113 -8.61 2.95 -16.39
C GLY A 113 -7.31 3.76 -16.49
N GLN A 114 -6.47 3.75 -15.49
CA GLN A 114 -5.18 4.43 -15.52
C GLN A 114 -4.15 3.62 -16.34
N THR A 115 -3.30 4.33 -17.10
CA THR A 115 -2.31 3.68 -17.97
C THR A 115 -1.33 2.81 -17.20
N HIS A 116 -0.92 3.25 -16.00
CA HIS A 116 0.03 2.50 -15.17
C HIS A 116 -0.54 1.18 -14.62
N GLU A 117 -1.86 1.08 -14.42
CA GLU A 117 -2.51 -0.14 -13.90
C GLU A 117 -2.30 -1.32 -14.83
N ARG A 118 -2.49 -1.12 -16.15
CA ARG A 118 -2.25 -2.18 -17.16
C ARG A 118 -0.79 -2.60 -17.22
N ALA A 119 0.13 -1.64 -17.14
CA ALA A 119 1.56 -1.93 -17.17
C ALA A 119 2.00 -2.72 -15.93
N LEU A 120 1.45 -2.36 -14.76
CA LEU A 120 1.71 -3.04 -13.50
C LEU A 120 1.11 -4.45 -13.50
N GLU A 121 -0.16 -4.59 -13.88
CA GLU A 121 -0.86 -5.87 -13.98
C GLU A 121 -0.12 -6.86 -14.90
N ALA A 122 0.37 -6.40 -16.05
CA ALA A 122 1.13 -7.24 -16.98
C ALA A 122 2.40 -7.83 -16.37
N ARG A 123 2.99 -7.17 -15.37
CA ARG A 123 4.17 -7.65 -14.64
C ARG A 123 3.79 -8.47 -13.40
N LEU A 124 2.69 -8.11 -12.75
CA LEU A 124 2.23 -8.71 -11.50
C LEU A 124 1.64 -10.12 -11.72
N LEU A 125 0.82 -10.30 -12.78
CA LEU A 125 0.14 -11.58 -13.03
C LEU A 125 1.11 -12.76 -13.23
N PRO A 126 2.20 -12.63 -14.02
CA PRO A 126 3.19 -13.70 -14.13
C PRO A 126 3.84 -14.05 -12.78
N LEU A 127 4.17 -13.03 -11.97
CA LEU A 127 4.74 -13.24 -10.63
C LEU A 127 3.75 -13.95 -9.70
N ALA A 128 2.48 -13.56 -9.72
CA ALA A 128 1.45 -14.24 -8.95
C ALA A 128 1.38 -15.74 -9.29
N ALA A 129 1.39 -16.06 -10.58
CA ALA A 129 1.36 -17.46 -11.05
C ALA A 129 2.64 -18.22 -10.67
N GLU A 130 3.81 -17.62 -10.85
CA GLU A 130 5.11 -18.23 -10.52
C GLU A 130 5.24 -18.55 -9.03
N HIS A 131 4.77 -17.64 -8.18
CA HIS A 131 4.88 -17.75 -6.73
C HIS A 131 3.65 -18.36 -6.05
N GLY A 132 2.61 -18.74 -6.82
CA GLY A 132 1.37 -19.32 -6.27
C GLY A 132 0.60 -18.37 -5.35
N LEU A 133 0.69 -17.06 -5.58
CA LEU A 133 0.04 -16.03 -4.76
C LEU A 133 -1.38 -15.73 -5.23
N PRO A 134 -2.34 -15.63 -4.31
CA PRO A 134 -3.69 -15.23 -4.63
C PRO A 134 -3.75 -13.75 -5.04
N ILE A 135 -4.65 -13.46 -5.98
CA ILE A 135 -4.92 -12.10 -6.47
C ILE A 135 -6.25 -11.62 -5.91
N VAL A 136 -6.29 -10.37 -5.47
CA VAL A 136 -7.52 -9.69 -5.05
C VAL A 136 -7.70 -8.41 -5.87
N ALA A 137 -8.93 -8.16 -6.32
CA ALA A 137 -9.30 -6.91 -6.96
C ALA A 137 -9.90 -5.95 -5.93
N THR A 138 -9.39 -4.74 -5.87
CA THR A 138 -9.92 -3.66 -5.02
C THR A 138 -10.31 -2.45 -5.87
N ASN A 139 -10.98 -1.49 -5.26
CA ASN A 139 -11.52 -0.33 -5.99
C ASN A 139 -11.14 1.02 -5.35
N ASP A 140 -10.25 1.05 -4.37
CA ASP A 140 -9.79 2.27 -3.70
C ASP A 140 -10.95 3.26 -3.43
N ALA A 141 -12.01 2.74 -2.79
CA ALA A 141 -13.25 3.47 -2.64
C ALA A 141 -13.14 4.53 -1.55
N HIS A 142 -13.35 5.81 -1.90
CA HIS A 142 -13.29 6.95 -1.00
C HIS A 142 -14.69 7.43 -0.54
N PHE A 143 -15.76 6.97 -1.17
CA PHE A 143 -17.14 7.34 -0.84
C PHE A 143 -18.14 6.24 -1.21
N ALA A 144 -19.28 6.19 -0.55
CA ALA A 144 -20.23 5.10 -0.65
C ALA A 144 -21.11 5.11 -1.91
N GLY A 145 -21.38 6.28 -2.48
CA GLY A 145 -22.29 6.43 -3.62
C GLY A 145 -21.90 7.56 -4.56
N LYS A 146 -22.36 7.49 -5.79
CA LYS A 146 -22.06 8.50 -6.84
C LYS A 146 -22.51 9.92 -6.48
N ASP A 147 -23.53 10.05 -5.67
CA ASP A 147 -24.06 11.31 -5.15
C ASP A 147 -23.10 12.04 -4.23
N GLN A 148 -22.09 11.34 -3.70
CA GLN A 148 -21.05 11.92 -2.84
C GLN A 148 -19.80 12.37 -3.60
N PHE A 149 -19.77 12.18 -4.91
CA PHE A 149 -18.60 12.52 -5.75
C PHE A 149 -18.25 14.02 -5.64
N ASP A 150 -19.23 14.91 -5.79
CA ASP A 150 -18.99 16.36 -5.76
C ASP A 150 -18.46 16.81 -4.38
N ALA A 151 -18.99 16.22 -3.30
CA ALA A 151 -18.52 16.51 -1.95
C ALA A 151 -17.07 16.03 -1.75
N HIS A 152 -16.73 14.86 -2.26
CA HIS A 152 -15.36 14.32 -2.23
C HIS A 152 -14.40 15.20 -3.04
N GLU A 153 -14.80 15.70 -4.23
CA GLU A 153 -13.98 16.63 -5.02
C GLU A 153 -13.67 17.92 -4.25
N VAL A 154 -14.68 18.48 -3.56
CA VAL A 154 -14.48 19.68 -2.73
C VAL A 154 -13.48 19.41 -1.61
N LEU A 155 -13.62 18.28 -0.89
CA LEU A 155 -12.68 17.88 0.17
C LEU A 155 -11.25 17.69 -0.36
N SER A 156 -11.11 17.08 -1.52
CA SER A 156 -9.82 16.89 -2.19
C SER A 156 -9.17 18.22 -2.57
N CYS A 157 -9.97 19.17 -3.07
CA CYS A 157 -9.48 20.53 -3.35
C CYS A 157 -9.02 21.25 -2.10
N ILE A 158 -9.78 21.15 -0.99
CA ILE A 158 -9.40 21.76 0.29
C ILE A 158 -8.07 21.17 0.79
N ALA A 159 -7.92 19.84 0.77
CA ALA A 159 -6.71 19.16 1.21
C ALA A 159 -5.47 19.57 0.40
N GLN A 160 -5.63 19.84 -0.88
CA GLN A 160 -4.54 20.22 -1.80
C GLN A 160 -4.33 21.74 -1.93
N GLY A 161 -5.15 22.57 -1.27
CA GLY A 161 -5.12 24.03 -1.43
C GLY A 161 -5.54 24.49 -2.83
N LEU A 162 -6.35 23.70 -3.53
CA LEU A 162 -6.84 23.96 -4.89
C LEU A 162 -8.28 24.45 -4.89
N THR A 163 -8.74 24.89 -6.06
CA THR A 163 -10.16 25.22 -6.29
C THR A 163 -10.77 24.28 -7.31
N LEU A 164 -12.09 24.18 -7.35
CA LEU A 164 -12.82 23.36 -8.33
C LEU A 164 -12.56 23.75 -9.79
N ALA A 165 -12.03 24.95 -10.04
CA ALA A 165 -11.67 25.42 -11.38
C ALA A 165 -10.35 24.81 -11.91
N HIS A 166 -9.51 24.22 -11.07
CA HIS A 166 -8.30 23.54 -11.52
C HIS A 166 -8.64 22.27 -12.31
N ARG A 167 -8.08 22.16 -13.52
CA ARG A 167 -8.35 21.02 -14.44
C ARG A 167 -7.56 19.75 -14.08
N ASP A 168 -6.37 19.89 -13.44
CA ASP A 168 -5.51 18.76 -13.00
C ASP A 168 -5.66 18.55 -11.48
N ARG A 169 -6.74 17.90 -11.09
CA ARG A 169 -7.11 17.63 -9.69
C ARG A 169 -6.80 16.20 -9.23
N ARG A 170 -5.80 15.55 -9.83
CA ARG A 170 -5.44 14.18 -9.51
C ARG A 170 -4.05 14.09 -8.89
#